data_0b487d8e0fc700990fdcbc1dc989c5bd
#
_entry.id   0b487d8e0fc700990fdcbc1dc989c5bd
#
_cell.length_a   1.000
_cell.length_b   1.000
_cell.length_c   1.000
_cell.angle_alpha   90.00
_cell.angle_beta   90.00
_cell.angle_gamma   90.00
#
_symmetry.space_group_name_H-M   'P 1'
#
loop_
_entity.id
_entity.type
_entity.pdbx_description
1 polymer ?
#
loop_
_entity_poly.entity_id
_entity_poly.type
_entity_poly.pdbx_seq_one_letter_code
_entity_poly.pdbx_strand_id
1 'polypeptide(L)'
;QMPNFVIQRSLYEVRERPAKTYSWKVFMLSQIISEIPWMTLSSLLMWALFYYPVGFYKNADFLDQGTERGLLMWLLFWVLLIWVSTFAHMCVSFSDSADGGGNVANALFIFIFFFCGVLASPDQMPRFWIFLYRVSPLSYFVSATLSTALGNIEITCAENEFITLAPPGGQTCGGYLSEYISRAGGYLLDSNSTSDCYYCKLKDTNAYLAALNSEYDTRWRNFGIMWAYIAFNIGAAMILYWIVRMPKGKKKTM
;
A
#
# COMPACT_ATOMS: atom_id res chain seq x y z
N GLN A 1 -18.46 4.75 8.38
CA GLN A 1 -18.61 5.75 7.31
C GLN A 1 -19.88 5.51 6.48
N MET A 2 -20.01 4.38 5.80
CA MET A 2 -21.13 4.09 4.88
C MET A 2 -22.53 4.27 5.48
N PRO A 3 -22.86 3.79 6.71
CA PRO A 3 -24.19 4.03 7.28
C PRO A 3 -24.51 5.51 7.45
N ASN A 4 -23.56 6.29 7.98
CA ASN A 4 -23.73 7.73 8.16
C ASN A 4 -23.94 8.45 6.81
N PHE A 5 -23.17 8.08 5.79
CA PHE A 5 -23.34 8.63 4.45
C PHE A 5 -24.73 8.35 3.89
N VAL A 6 -25.26 7.14 4.05
CA VAL A 6 -26.61 6.77 3.56
C VAL A 6 -27.69 7.58 4.30
N ILE A 7 -27.56 7.76 5.61
CA ILE A 7 -28.49 8.59 6.39
C ILE A 7 -28.45 10.05 5.92
N GLN A 8 -27.26 10.63 5.81
CA GLN A 8 -27.09 12.02 5.36
C GLN A 8 -27.60 12.21 3.92
N ARG A 9 -27.35 11.23 3.06
CA ARG A 9 -27.85 11.22 1.68
C ARG A 9 -29.38 11.20 1.64
N SER A 10 -30.02 10.37 2.44
CA SER A 10 -31.49 10.31 2.48
C SER A 10 -32.11 11.63 2.94
N LEU A 11 -31.51 12.27 3.94
CA LEU A 11 -31.93 13.61 4.39
C LEU A 11 -31.76 14.66 3.29
N TYR A 12 -30.60 14.64 2.61
CA TYR A 12 -30.33 15.53 1.48
C TYR A 12 -31.35 15.33 0.34
N GLU A 13 -31.62 14.09 -0.08
CA GLU A 13 -32.50 13.78 -1.22
C GLU A 13 -33.97 14.12 -0.93
N VAL A 14 -34.44 13.94 0.32
CA VAL A 14 -35.82 14.19 0.69
C VAL A 14 -36.09 15.65 1.04
N ARG A 15 -35.19 16.32 1.72
CA ARG A 15 -35.41 17.65 2.31
C ARG A 15 -34.67 18.76 1.55
N GLU A 16 -33.37 18.63 1.39
CA GLU A 16 -32.51 19.76 1.01
C GLU A 16 -32.45 19.96 -0.50
N ARG A 17 -32.46 18.86 -1.24
CA ARG A 17 -32.43 18.88 -2.70
C ARG A 17 -33.71 19.48 -3.30
N PRO A 18 -34.95 19.15 -2.87
CA PRO A 18 -36.15 19.81 -3.35
C PRO A 18 -36.19 21.29 -3.00
N ALA A 19 -35.67 21.66 -1.81
CA ALA A 19 -35.55 23.05 -1.37
C ALA A 19 -34.44 23.85 -2.10
N LYS A 20 -33.61 23.18 -2.96
CA LYS A 20 -32.49 23.76 -3.71
C LYS A 20 -31.48 24.52 -2.82
N THR A 21 -31.27 24.07 -1.60
CA THR A 21 -30.39 24.72 -0.62
C THR A 21 -28.94 24.78 -1.10
N TYR A 22 -28.46 23.63 -1.64
CA TYR A 22 -27.13 23.51 -2.28
C TYR A 22 -27.09 22.37 -3.30
N SER A 23 -26.05 22.36 -4.14
CA SER A 23 -25.93 21.37 -5.21
C SER A 23 -25.46 20.01 -4.69
N TRP A 24 -25.82 18.94 -5.37
CA TRP A 24 -25.37 17.59 -5.04
C TRP A 24 -23.83 17.42 -5.05
N LYS A 25 -23.14 18.22 -5.86
CA LYS A 25 -21.68 18.22 -5.91
C LYS A 25 -21.08 18.71 -4.59
N VAL A 26 -21.67 19.77 -4.02
CA VAL A 26 -21.26 20.31 -2.72
C VAL A 26 -21.56 19.29 -1.62
N PHE A 27 -22.72 18.61 -1.67
CA PHE A 27 -23.03 17.53 -0.73
C PHE A 27 -21.96 16.43 -0.76
N MET A 28 -21.65 15.86 -1.93
CA MET A 28 -20.67 14.78 -2.06
C MET A 28 -19.29 15.21 -1.58
N LEU A 29 -18.85 16.42 -1.96
CA LEU A 29 -17.54 16.92 -1.58
C LEU A 29 -17.45 17.20 -0.07
N SER A 30 -18.51 17.75 0.53
CA SER A 30 -18.54 18.01 1.98
C SER A 30 -18.43 16.74 2.81
N GLN A 31 -19.06 15.64 2.37
CA GLN A 31 -18.95 14.33 3.05
C GLN A 31 -17.49 13.83 3.05
N ILE A 32 -16.80 13.93 1.93
CA ILE A 32 -15.39 13.49 1.81
C ILE A 32 -14.48 14.39 2.65
N ILE A 33 -14.64 15.72 2.56
CA ILE A 33 -13.78 16.66 3.28
C ILE A 33 -13.95 16.55 4.79
N SER A 34 -15.18 16.33 5.27
CA SER A 34 -15.45 16.21 6.71
C SER A 34 -14.78 15.00 7.37
N GLU A 35 -14.38 13.99 6.59
CA GLU A 35 -13.69 12.81 7.09
C GLU A 35 -12.17 13.00 7.19
N ILE A 36 -11.58 13.95 6.45
CA ILE A 36 -10.12 14.15 6.41
C ILE A 36 -9.51 14.36 7.81
N PRO A 37 -10.07 15.21 8.70
CA PRO A 37 -9.52 15.38 10.04
C PRO A 37 -9.45 14.08 10.85
N TRP A 38 -10.50 13.25 10.76
CA TRP A 38 -10.57 11.96 11.43
C TRP A 38 -9.57 10.94 10.86
N MET A 39 -9.40 10.95 9.52
CA MET A 39 -8.38 10.12 8.86
C MET A 39 -6.97 10.55 9.26
N THR A 40 -6.73 11.85 9.41
CA THR A 40 -5.45 12.40 9.86
C THR A 40 -5.12 11.94 11.28
N LEU A 41 -6.07 12.05 12.20
CA LEU A 41 -5.88 11.57 13.57
C LEU A 41 -5.64 10.06 13.62
N SER A 42 -6.44 9.28 12.88
CA SER A 42 -6.32 7.83 12.80
C SER A 42 -4.97 7.40 12.19
N SER A 43 -4.49 8.12 11.18
CA SER A 43 -3.20 7.83 10.54
C SER A 43 -2.02 8.09 11.48
N LEU A 44 -2.08 9.13 12.31
CA LEU A 44 -1.07 9.40 13.33
C LEU A 44 -1.01 8.29 14.37
N LEU A 45 -2.16 7.83 14.85
CA LEU A 45 -2.24 6.71 15.80
C LEU A 45 -1.70 5.42 15.16
N MET A 46 -2.13 5.10 13.94
CA MET A 46 -1.69 3.91 13.21
C MET A 46 -0.18 3.94 12.97
N TRP A 47 0.36 5.09 12.54
CA TRP A 47 1.80 5.28 12.36
C TRP A 47 2.56 5.09 13.67
N ALA A 48 2.15 5.72 14.77
CA ALA A 48 2.83 5.61 16.05
C ALA A 48 2.82 4.17 16.58
N LEU A 49 1.68 3.48 16.48
CA LEU A 49 1.51 2.10 16.96
C LEU A 49 2.20 1.05 16.07
N PHE A 50 2.53 1.38 14.84
CA PHE A 50 3.19 0.48 13.91
C PHE A 50 4.69 0.77 13.80
N TYR A 51 5.07 2.03 13.57
CA TYR A 51 6.45 2.44 13.28
C TYR A 51 7.41 2.19 14.44
N TYR A 52 7.00 2.55 15.66
CA TYR A 52 7.84 2.40 16.84
C TYR A 52 7.92 0.96 17.35
N PRO A 53 6.83 0.21 17.57
CA PRO A 53 6.90 -1.15 18.07
C PRO A 53 7.59 -2.13 17.12
N VAL A 54 7.44 -1.95 15.80
CA VAL A 54 8.14 -2.77 14.80
C VAL A 54 9.63 -2.43 14.73
N GLY A 55 10.02 -1.23 15.19
CA GLY A 55 11.42 -0.82 15.24
C GLY A 55 11.96 -0.20 13.94
N PHE A 56 11.10 0.24 13.04
CA PHE A 56 11.53 0.89 11.79
C PHE A 56 12.31 2.18 12.00
N TYR A 57 12.12 2.85 13.13
CA TYR A 57 12.90 4.02 13.50
C TYR A 57 14.39 3.71 13.62
N LYS A 58 14.77 2.48 14.09
CA LYS A 58 16.17 2.09 14.22
C LYS A 58 16.89 2.04 12.86
N ASN A 59 16.19 1.55 11.85
CA ASN A 59 16.67 1.52 10.47
C ASN A 59 16.88 2.93 9.89
N ALA A 60 15.95 3.82 10.21
CA ALA A 60 16.00 5.22 9.78
C ALA A 60 17.13 6.00 10.48
N ASP A 61 17.33 5.77 11.78
CA ASP A 61 18.39 6.39 12.57
C ASP A 61 19.79 5.91 12.13
N PHE A 62 19.93 4.61 11.80
CA PHE A 62 21.18 4.05 11.29
C PHE A 62 21.67 4.74 10.01
N LEU A 63 20.77 5.24 9.18
CA LEU A 63 21.06 5.92 7.92
C LEU A 63 21.02 7.46 8.05
N ASP A 64 20.86 8.01 9.26
CA ASP A 64 20.66 9.45 9.51
C ASP A 64 19.49 10.05 8.70
N GLN A 65 18.45 9.24 8.44
CA GLN A 65 17.25 9.58 7.68
C GLN A 65 15.97 9.48 8.51
N GLY A 66 16.09 9.58 9.84
CA GLY A 66 14.98 9.39 10.78
C GLY A 66 13.75 10.25 10.46
N THR A 67 13.97 11.53 10.21
CA THR A 67 12.89 12.49 9.92
C THR A 67 12.23 12.21 8.56
N GLU A 68 13.02 11.99 7.50
CA GLU A 68 12.47 11.78 6.15
C GLU A 68 11.65 10.49 6.09
N ARG A 69 12.21 9.38 6.55
CA ARG A 69 11.56 8.06 6.52
C ARG A 69 10.35 7.99 7.44
N GLY A 70 10.46 8.57 8.64
CA GLY A 70 9.35 8.64 9.59
C GLY A 70 8.17 9.46 9.06
N LEU A 71 8.45 10.63 8.49
CA LEU A 71 7.43 11.48 7.88
C LEU A 71 6.78 10.82 6.66
N LEU A 72 7.58 10.24 5.76
CA LEU A 72 7.04 9.56 4.57
C LEU A 72 6.18 8.36 4.98
N MET A 73 6.59 7.58 6.00
CA MET A 73 5.80 6.47 6.51
C MET A 73 4.44 6.94 7.04
N TRP A 74 4.40 8.05 7.79
CA TRP A 74 3.13 8.63 8.22
C TRP A 74 2.28 9.10 7.04
N LEU A 75 2.86 9.77 6.05
CA LEU A 75 2.15 10.23 4.84
C LEU A 75 1.58 9.06 4.04
N LEU A 76 2.27 7.91 3.98
CA LEU A 76 1.78 6.68 3.35
C LEU A 76 0.55 6.13 4.07
N PHE A 77 0.54 6.06 5.40
CA PHE A 77 -0.65 5.66 6.15
C PHE A 77 -1.80 6.65 5.98
N TRP A 78 -1.49 7.94 5.96
CA TRP A 78 -2.48 8.98 5.76
C TRP A 78 -3.15 8.88 4.39
N VAL A 79 -2.38 8.76 3.31
CA VAL A 79 -2.93 8.60 1.96
C VAL A 79 -3.70 7.29 1.80
N LEU A 80 -3.27 6.21 2.48
CA LEU A 80 -4.02 4.94 2.50
C LEU A 80 -5.41 5.12 3.11
N LEU A 81 -5.52 5.77 4.26
CA LEU A 81 -6.81 5.98 4.93
C LEU A 81 -7.74 6.88 4.11
N ILE A 82 -7.21 7.93 3.47
CA ILE A 82 -7.99 8.76 2.54
C ILE A 82 -8.44 7.94 1.32
N TRP A 83 -7.58 7.09 0.78
CA TRP A 83 -7.95 6.20 -0.32
C TRP A 83 -9.06 5.24 0.09
N VAL A 84 -8.97 4.58 1.25
CA VAL A 84 -10.01 3.68 1.77
C VAL A 84 -11.34 4.42 1.96
N SER A 85 -11.31 5.64 2.51
CA SER A 85 -12.50 6.48 2.70
C SER A 85 -13.16 6.83 1.35
N THR A 86 -12.38 7.33 0.39
CA THR A 86 -12.90 7.68 -0.94
C THR A 86 -13.39 6.48 -1.73
N PHE A 87 -12.74 5.32 -1.57
CA PHE A 87 -13.19 4.04 -2.14
C PHE A 87 -14.53 3.60 -1.54
N ALA A 88 -14.72 3.74 -0.23
CA ALA A 88 -15.99 3.48 0.44
C ALA A 88 -17.11 4.39 -0.09
N HIS A 89 -16.84 5.69 -0.27
CA HIS A 89 -17.79 6.62 -0.89
C HIS A 89 -18.15 6.25 -2.33
N MET A 90 -17.18 5.81 -3.12
CA MET A 90 -17.42 5.33 -4.48
C MET A 90 -18.38 4.13 -4.46
N CYS A 91 -18.14 3.14 -3.60
CA CYS A 91 -18.95 1.91 -3.52
C CYS A 91 -20.37 2.17 -2.98
N VAL A 92 -20.56 3.14 -2.10
CA VAL A 92 -21.89 3.42 -1.53
C VAL A 92 -22.70 4.43 -2.35
N SER A 93 -22.06 5.17 -3.27
CA SER A 93 -22.72 6.23 -4.05
C SER A 93 -23.88 5.74 -4.92
N PHE A 94 -23.76 4.53 -5.46
CA PHE A 94 -24.81 3.93 -6.31
C PHE A 94 -25.75 2.98 -5.54
N SER A 95 -25.36 2.52 -4.36
CA SER A 95 -26.14 1.57 -3.56
C SER A 95 -27.28 2.25 -2.81
N ASP A 96 -28.41 1.54 -2.63
CA ASP A 96 -29.54 2.03 -1.84
C ASP A 96 -29.30 1.93 -0.33
N SER A 97 -28.55 0.92 0.10
CA SER A 97 -28.26 0.65 1.50
C SER A 97 -26.75 0.66 1.79
N ALA A 98 -26.39 0.88 3.04
CA ALA A 98 -25.02 0.77 3.50
C ALA A 98 -24.47 -0.66 3.37
N ASP A 99 -25.29 -1.67 3.64
CA ASP A 99 -24.93 -3.08 3.55
C ASP A 99 -24.63 -3.49 2.10
N GLY A 100 -25.46 -3.04 1.15
CA GLY A 100 -25.22 -3.27 -0.27
C GLY A 100 -23.91 -2.67 -0.76
N GLY A 101 -23.65 -1.41 -0.40
CA GLY A 101 -22.36 -0.74 -0.69
C GLY A 101 -21.18 -1.43 -0.01
N GLY A 102 -21.36 -1.87 1.25
CA GLY A 102 -20.36 -2.58 2.03
C GLY A 102 -19.98 -3.93 1.42
N ASN A 103 -20.94 -4.71 0.96
CA ASN A 103 -20.68 -6.00 0.32
C ASN A 103 -19.87 -5.84 -0.97
N VAL A 104 -20.19 -4.84 -1.80
CA VAL A 104 -19.44 -4.53 -3.01
C VAL A 104 -18.03 -4.07 -2.65
N ALA A 105 -17.89 -3.19 -1.66
CA ALA A 105 -16.58 -2.72 -1.21
C ALA A 105 -15.71 -3.86 -0.70
N ASN A 106 -16.26 -4.77 0.11
CA ASN A 106 -15.54 -5.95 0.61
C ASN A 106 -15.09 -6.87 -0.51
N ALA A 107 -15.97 -7.18 -1.47
CA ALA A 107 -15.62 -8.03 -2.60
C ALA A 107 -14.48 -7.43 -3.44
N LEU A 108 -14.56 -6.14 -3.76
CA LEU A 108 -13.51 -5.43 -4.50
C LEU A 108 -12.21 -5.32 -3.68
N PHE A 109 -12.30 -5.05 -2.38
CA PHE A 109 -11.14 -4.94 -1.51
C PHE A 109 -10.38 -6.26 -1.38
N ILE A 110 -11.10 -7.37 -1.19
CA ILE A 110 -10.51 -8.73 -1.18
C ILE A 110 -9.79 -8.99 -2.50
N PHE A 111 -10.42 -8.66 -3.62
CA PHE A 111 -9.81 -8.82 -4.94
C PHE A 111 -8.54 -7.99 -5.09
N ILE A 112 -8.56 -6.70 -4.73
CA ILE A 112 -7.40 -5.80 -4.73
C ILE A 112 -6.29 -6.35 -3.82
N PHE A 113 -6.64 -6.91 -2.66
CA PHE A 113 -5.70 -7.48 -1.70
C PHE A 113 -5.00 -8.74 -2.23
N PHE A 114 -5.72 -9.64 -2.91
CA PHE A 114 -5.11 -10.83 -3.52
C PHE A 114 -4.04 -10.49 -4.56
N PHE A 115 -4.25 -9.42 -5.31
CA PHE A 115 -3.35 -8.99 -6.38
C PHE A 115 -2.39 -7.86 -5.99
N CYS A 116 -2.16 -7.60 -4.70
CA CYS A 116 -1.24 -6.54 -4.27
C CYS A 116 0.25 -6.94 -4.27
N GLY A 117 0.58 -8.18 -4.61
CA GLY A 117 1.97 -8.67 -4.66
C GLY A 117 2.51 -9.24 -3.35
N VAL A 118 1.72 -9.22 -2.26
CA VAL A 118 2.12 -9.80 -0.95
C VAL A 118 1.91 -11.32 -0.93
N LEU A 119 0.77 -11.80 -1.46
CA LEU A 119 0.42 -13.21 -1.46
C LEU A 119 1.09 -13.98 -2.60
N ALA A 120 1.24 -13.35 -3.75
CA ALA A 120 1.92 -13.93 -4.90
C ALA A 120 2.85 -12.87 -5.51
N SER A 121 4.12 -13.22 -5.67
CA SER A 121 5.08 -12.34 -6.35
C SER A 121 4.67 -12.14 -7.81
N PRO A 122 4.85 -10.94 -8.38
CA PRO A 122 4.56 -10.67 -9.78
C PRO A 122 5.23 -11.66 -10.76
N ASP A 123 6.43 -12.15 -10.42
CA ASP A 123 7.17 -13.09 -11.24
C ASP A 123 6.53 -14.49 -11.29
N GLN A 124 5.73 -14.83 -10.29
CA GLN A 124 4.99 -16.10 -10.22
C GLN A 124 3.60 -16.02 -10.84
N MET A 125 3.13 -14.81 -11.16
CA MET A 125 1.80 -14.61 -11.73
C MET A 125 1.78 -14.94 -13.22
N PRO A 126 0.77 -15.70 -13.73
CA PRO A 126 0.54 -15.82 -15.15
C PRO A 126 0.33 -14.45 -15.82
N ARG A 127 0.79 -14.29 -17.05
CA ARG A 127 0.77 -12.99 -17.77
C ARG A 127 -0.59 -12.29 -17.77
N PHE A 128 -1.67 -13.04 -17.81
CA PHE A 128 -3.02 -12.49 -17.75
C PHE A 128 -3.31 -11.75 -16.44
N TRP A 129 -2.81 -12.25 -15.30
CA TRP A 129 -3.07 -11.69 -13.97
C TRP A 129 -2.14 -10.53 -13.59
N ILE A 130 -1.00 -10.37 -14.26
CA ILE A 130 -0.05 -9.24 -14.04
C ILE A 130 -0.74 -7.88 -14.23
N PHE A 131 -1.73 -7.79 -15.11
CA PHE A 131 -2.52 -6.58 -15.30
C PHE A 131 -3.19 -6.15 -13.98
N LEU A 132 -3.77 -7.07 -13.21
CA LEU A 132 -4.45 -6.76 -11.94
C LEU A 132 -3.47 -6.27 -10.88
N TYR A 133 -2.28 -6.86 -10.80
CA TYR A 133 -1.21 -6.36 -9.95
C TYR A 133 -0.85 -4.91 -10.27
N ARG A 134 -0.72 -4.57 -11.55
CA ARG A 134 -0.39 -3.20 -11.99
C ARG A 134 -1.50 -2.18 -11.72
N VAL A 135 -2.74 -2.61 -11.70
CA VAL A 135 -3.91 -1.74 -11.44
C VAL A 135 -4.28 -1.71 -9.95
N SER A 136 -3.71 -2.60 -9.13
CA SER A 136 -4.00 -2.63 -7.69
C SER A 136 -3.34 -1.44 -6.97
N PRO A 137 -4.08 -0.55 -6.31
CA PRO A 137 -3.49 0.55 -5.54
C PRO A 137 -2.69 0.05 -4.35
N LEU A 138 -3.05 -1.10 -3.75
CA LEU A 138 -2.30 -1.69 -2.65
C LEU A 138 -0.89 -2.13 -3.06
N SER A 139 -0.65 -2.50 -4.34
CA SER A 139 0.70 -2.81 -4.82
C SER A 139 1.65 -1.62 -4.67
N TYR A 140 1.19 -0.42 -5.00
CA TYR A 140 1.98 0.81 -4.86
C TYR A 140 2.17 1.22 -3.41
N PHE A 141 1.14 1.05 -2.58
CA PHE A 141 1.23 1.32 -1.15
C PHE A 141 2.23 0.38 -0.46
N VAL A 142 2.13 -0.93 -0.71
CA VAL A 142 3.04 -1.94 -0.13
C VAL A 142 4.48 -1.69 -0.59
N SER A 143 4.69 -1.48 -1.89
CA SER A 143 6.01 -1.18 -2.44
C SER A 143 6.62 0.08 -1.81
N ALA A 144 5.86 1.18 -1.68
CA ALA A 144 6.34 2.41 -1.06
C ALA A 144 6.65 2.22 0.44
N THR A 145 5.81 1.48 1.15
CA THR A 145 5.99 1.22 2.59
C THR A 145 7.23 0.35 2.84
N LEU A 146 7.38 -0.75 2.10
CA LEU A 146 8.54 -1.64 2.23
C LEU A 146 9.84 -0.95 1.85
N SER A 147 9.86 -0.21 0.73
CA SER A 147 11.05 0.51 0.30
C SER A 147 11.44 1.63 1.27
N THR A 148 10.48 2.32 1.89
CA THR A 148 10.75 3.33 2.91
C THR A 148 11.28 2.72 4.21
N ALA A 149 10.72 1.57 4.63
CA ALA A 149 11.09 0.91 5.87
C ALA A 149 12.44 0.20 5.80
N LEU A 150 12.71 -0.48 4.68
CA LEU A 150 13.82 -1.43 4.55
C LEU A 150 14.90 -1.02 3.53
N GLY A 151 14.67 -0.02 2.70
CA GLY A 151 15.60 0.32 1.63
C GLY A 151 16.99 0.74 2.12
N ASN A 152 18.03 0.29 1.42
CA ASN A 152 19.45 0.65 1.66
C ASN A 152 19.99 0.25 3.04
N ILE A 153 19.54 -0.86 3.61
CA ILE A 153 20.02 -1.35 4.90
C ILE A 153 20.89 -2.59 4.68
N GLU A 154 22.05 -2.63 5.31
CA GLU A 154 22.87 -3.83 5.37
C GLU A 154 22.25 -4.85 6.32
N ILE A 155 22.23 -6.11 5.89
CA ILE A 155 21.68 -7.22 6.69
C ILE A 155 22.84 -7.91 7.42
N THR A 156 22.69 -8.07 8.72
CA THR A 156 23.55 -8.92 9.54
C THR A 156 22.75 -10.16 9.94
N CYS A 157 23.18 -11.34 9.48
CA CYS A 157 22.56 -12.59 9.88
C CYS A 157 22.83 -12.90 11.37
N ALA A 158 21.82 -13.41 12.06
CA ALA A 158 22.01 -14.00 13.40
C ALA A 158 22.72 -15.35 13.30
N GLU A 159 23.32 -15.83 14.40
CA GLU A 159 24.10 -17.07 14.41
C GLU A 159 23.34 -18.30 13.87
N ASN A 160 22.04 -18.36 14.09
CA ASN A 160 21.16 -19.45 13.62
C ASN A 160 20.68 -19.30 12.17
N GLU A 161 20.97 -18.18 11.52
CA GLU A 161 20.59 -17.90 10.12
C GLU A 161 21.72 -18.20 9.13
N PHE A 162 22.95 -18.39 9.63
CA PHE A 162 24.06 -18.77 8.78
C PHE A 162 23.92 -20.22 8.29
N ILE A 163 24.14 -20.39 6.98
CA ILE A 163 24.27 -21.71 6.37
C ILE A 163 25.73 -22.15 6.55
N THR A 164 25.93 -23.25 7.27
CA THR A 164 27.27 -23.79 7.50
C THR A 164 27.61 -24.76 6.37
N LEU A 165 28.73 -24.53 5.70
CA LEU A 165 29.24 -25.33 4.60
C LEU A 165 30.71 -25.70 4.89
N ALA A 166 31.08 -26.95 4.66
CA ALA A 166 32.48 -27.39 4.76
C ALA A 166 33.17 -27.26 3.40
N PRO A 167 34.23 -26.48 3.26
CA PRO A 167 34.97 -26.39 2.00
C PRO A 167 35.73 -27.71 1.72
N PRO A 168 36.00 -28.06 0.45
CA PRO A 168 36.89 -29.18 0.12
C PRO A 168 38.27 -28.94 0.67
N GLY A 169 38.97 -30.02 1.07
CA GLY A 169 40.23 -29.94 1.81
C GLY A 169 41.27 -29.02 1.16
N GLY A 170 41.76 -28.05 1.93
CA GLY A 170 42.82 -27.11 1.56
C GLY A 170 42.32 -25.83 0.86
N GLN A 171 41.02 -25.63 0.66
CA GLN A 171 40.51 -24.37 0.15
C GLN A 171 39.97 -23.48 1.25
N THR A 172 40.10 -22.14 1.06
CA THR A 172 39.45 -21.16 1.92
C THR A 172 37.96 -21.02 1.55
N CYS A 173 37.15 -20.60 2.52
CA CYS A 173 35.69 -20.34 2.28
C CYS A 173 35.45 -19.34 1.16
N GLY A 174 36.29 -18.29 1.08
CA GLY A 174 36.24 -17.32 0.00
C GLY A 174 36.54 -17.94 -1.36
N GLY A 175 37.57 -18.78 -1.45
CA GLY A 175 37.91 -19.49 -2.71
C GLY A 175 36.82 -20.45 -3.15
N TYR A 176 36.23 -21.21 -2.23
CA TYR A 176 35.19 -22.20 -2.51
C TYR A 176 33.85 -21.58 -2.92
N LEU A 177 33.43 -20.51 -2.24
CA LEU A 177 32.09 -19.92 -2.41
C LEU A 177 32.08 -18.66 -3.30
N SER A 178 33.23 -18.16 -3.76
CA SER A 178 33.30 -16.92 -4.55
C SER A 178 32.40 -16.93 -5.79
N GLU A 179 32.40 -18.02 -6.53
CA GLU A 179 31.57 -18.14 -7.76
C GLU A 179 30.08 -18.24 -7.41
N TYR A 180 29.73 -18.92 -6.33
CA TYR A 180 28.35 -19.01 -5.86
C TYR A 180 27.83 -17.64 -5.39
N ILE A 181 28.63 -16.92 -4.58
CA ILE A 181 28.29 -15.59 -4.06
C ILE A 181 28.13 -14.57 -5.19
N SER A 182 28.98 -14.64 -6.22
CA SER A 182 28.88 -13.75 -7.38
C SER A 182 27.56 -13.92 -8.16
N ARG A 183 26.95 -15.12 -8.14
CA ARG A 183 25.69 -15.43 -8.82
C ARG A 183 24.46 -15.31 -7.91
N ALA A 184 24.57 -15.80 -6.69
CA ALA A 184 23.44 -15.90 -5.74
C ALA A 184 23.35 -14.71 -4.78
N GLY A 185 24.40 -13.88 -4.68
CA GLY A 185 24.50 -12.81 -3.69
C GLY A 185 24.90 -13.34 -2.31
N GLY A 186 24.74 -12.49 -1.28
CA GLY A 186 25.08 -12.82 0.09
C GLY A 186 26.50 -12.48 0.47
N TYR A 187 26.94 -12.91 1.67
CA TYR A 187 28.30 -12.69 2.18
C TYR A 187 28.75 -13.83 3.10
N LEU A 188 30.05 -13.91 3.32
CA LEU A 188 30.69 -14.82 4.28
C LEU A 188 31.09 -14.06 5.54
N LEU A 189 30.90 -14.67 6.70
CA LEU A 189 31.38 -14.12 7.97
C LEU A 189 32.91 -14.05 8.01
N ASP A 190 33.59 -15.12 7.58
CA ASP A 190 35.02 -15.19 7.42
C ASP A 190 35.40 -15.87 6.09
N SER A 191 35.99 -15.09 5.18
CA SER A 191 36.44 -15.56 3.87
C SER A 191 37.72 -16.39 3.92
N ASN A 192 38.53 -16.27 5.01
CA ASN A 192 39.81 -16.92 5.14
C ASN A 192 39.73 -18.26 5.90
N SER A 193 38.60 -18.57 6.52
CA SER A 193 38.42 -19.84 7.22
C SER A 193 38.58 -21.03 6.25
N THR A 194 39.20 -22.09 6.74
CA THR A 194 39.41 -23.38 6.01
C THR A 194 38.62 -24.52 6.61
N SER A 195 37.84 -24.26 7.69
CA SER A 195 36.99 -25.24 8.34
C SER A 195 35.52 -25.04 7.98
N ASP A 196 34.75 -24.31 8.79
CA ASP A 196 33.35 -24.09 8.60
C ASP A 196 33.09 -22.73 7.93
N CYS A 197 32.42 -22.72 6.80
CA CYS A 197 32.04 -21.49 6.09
C CYS A 197 30.63 -21.07 6.54
N TYR A 198 30.54 -19.94 7.19
CA TYR A 198 29.28 -19.32 7.59
C TYR A 198 28.82 -18.36 6.48
N TYR A 199 27.86 -18.82 5.69
CA TYR A 199 27.29 -18.05 4.57
C TYR A 199 25.94 -17.44 4.94
N CYS A 200 25.80 -16.14 4.74
CA CYS A 200 24.55 -15.41 4.84
C CYS A 200 24.01 -15.12 3.45
N LYS A 201 22.75 -15.51 3.18
CA LYS A 201 22.13 -15.42 1.86
C LYS A 201 21.88 -14.00 1.38
N LEU A 202 21.63 -13.07 2.31
CA LEU A 202 21.30 -11.68 2.00
C LEU A 202 22.40 -10.76 2.54
N LYS A 203 22.94 -9.91 1.67
CA LYS A 203 23.90 -8.88 2.05
C LYS A 203 23.23 -7.55 2.37
N ASP A 204 22.21 -7.22 1.60
CA ASP A 204 21.44 -5.99 1.74
C ASP A 204 19.94 -6.23 1.53
N THR A 205 19.15 -5.31 2.02
CA THR A 205 17.69 -5.36 1.87
C THR A 205 17.23 -5.07 0.43
N ASN A 206 18.05 -4.42 -0.39
CA ASN A 206 17.66 -4.07 -1.76
C ASN A 206 17.49 -5.33 -2.62
N ALA A 207 18.31 -6.37 -2.39
CA ALA A 207 18.15 -7.66 -3.06
C ALA A 207 16.79 -8.30 -2.75
N TYR A 208 16.34 -8.20 -1.50
CA TYR A 208 15.00 -8.66 -1.10
C TYR A 208 13.90 -7.79 -1.71
N LEU A 209 14.04 -6.46 -1.70
CA LEU A 209 13.08 -5.53 -2.27
C LEU A 209 12.95 -5.71 -3.78
N ALA A 210 14.05 -5.98 -4.50
CA ALA A 210 14.02 -6.26 -5.94
C ALA A 210 13.19 -7.49 -6.27
N ALA A 211 13.25 -8.56 -5.45
CA ALA A 211 12.41 -9.75 -5.61
C ALA A 211 10.89 -9.45 -5.44
N LEU A 212 10.55 -8.34 -4.77
CA LEU A 212 9.18 -7.84 -4.61
C LEU A 212 8.83 -6.71 -5.60
N ASN A 213 9.67 -6.47 -6.60
CA ASN A 213 9.54 -5.32 -7.54
C ASN A 213 9.39 -3.98 -6.81
N SER A 214 10.09 -3.82 -5.70
CA SER A 214 10.08 -2.61 -4.86
C SER A 214 11.48 -1.99 -4.87
N GLU A 215 11.58 -0.76 -5.36
CA GLU A 215 12.84 -0.01 -5.41
C GLU A 215 12.74 1.23 -4.50
N TYR A 216 13.82 1.55 -3.80
CA TYR A 216 13.86 2.70 -2.89
C TYR A 216 13.54 4.01 -3.60
N ASP A 217 14.03 4.21 -4.81
CA ASP A 217 13.87 5.46 -5.56
C ASP A 217 12.44 5.69 -6.05
N THR A 218 11.62 4.64 -6.10
CA THR A 218 10.23 4.73 -6.57
C THR A 218 9.22 5.13 -5.49
N ARG A 219 9.63 5.27 -4.22
CA ARG A 219 8.74 5.51 -3.09
C ARG A 219 7.85 6.75 -3.24
N TRP A 220 8.43 7.88 -3.67
CA TRP A 220 7.68 9.11 -3.90
C TRP A 220 6.76 9.06 -5.11
N ARG A 221 7.17 8.36 -6.18
CA ARG A 221 6.32 8.08 -7.34
C ARG A 221 5.08 7.28 -6.91
N ASN A 222 5.27 6.23 -6.12
CA ASN A 222 4.20 5.37 -5.65
C ASN A 222 3.24 6.13 -4.72
N PHE A 223 3.75 7.00 -3.86
CA PHE A 223 2.94 7.94 -3.08
C PHE A 223 2.09 8.85 -3.98
N GLY A 224 2.66 9.40 -5.04
CA GLY A 224 1.92 10.20 -6.04
C GLY A 224 0.83 9.41 -6.77
N ILE A 225 1.09 8.14 -7.10
CA ILE A 225 0.10 7.26 -7.73
C ILE A 225 -1.11 7.04 -6.81
N MET A 226 -0.91 6.91 -5.49
CA MET A 226 -2.02 6.80 -4.54
C MET A 226 -2.96 8.01 -4.59
N TRP A 227 -2.43 9.23 -4.77
CA TRP A 227 -3.27 10.43 -4.98
C TRP A 227 -4.08 10.38 -6.28
N ALA A 228 -3.53 9.80 -7.35
CA ALA A 228 -4.28 9.59 -8.58
C ALA A 228 -5.47 8.63 -8.38
N TYR A 229 -5.30 7.57 -7.58
CA TYR A 229 -6.41 6.69 -7.21
C TYR A 229 -7.48 7.39 -6.35
N ILE A 230 -7.07 8.26 -5.43
CA ILE A 230 -8.01 9.07 -4.64
C ILE A 230 -8.84 9.96 -5.57
N ALA A 231 -8.19 10.67 -6.49
CA ALA A 231 -8.87 11.53 -7.46
C ALA A 231 -9.84 10.72 -8.35
N PHE A 232 -9.41 9.53 -8.79
CA PHE A 232 -10.27 8.59 -9.52
C PHE A 232 -11.50 8.17 -8.70
N ASN A 233 -11.33 7.77 -7.44
CA ASN A 233 -12.44 7.37 -6.57
C ASN A 233 -13.45 8.52 -6.36
N ILE A 234 -12.96 9.74 -6.13
CA ILE A 234 -13.82 10.93 -5.99
C ILE A 234 -14.61 11.17 -7.28
N GLY A 235 -13.93 11.16 -8.43
CA GLY A 235 -14.58 11.32 -9.74
C GLY A 235 -15.60 10.24 -10.00
N ALA A 236 -15.26 8.98 -9.75
CA ALA A 236 -16.15 7.84 -9.90
C ALA A 236 -17.37 7.91 -8.96
N ALA A 237 -17.17 8.28 -7.68
CA ALA A 237 -18.26 8.49 -6.74
C ALA A 237 -19.26 9.56 -7.23
N MET A 238 -18.75 10.68 -7.73
CA MET A 238 -19.58 11.75 -8.29
C MET A 238 -20.34 11.31 -9.55
N ILE A 239 -19.68 10.60 -10.46
CA ILE A 239 -20.31 10.10 -11.70
C ILE A 239 -21.38 9.06 -11.38
N LEU A 240 -21.10 8.09 -10.50
CA LEU A 240 -22.04 7.06 -10.08
C LEU A 240 -23.26 7.65 -9.39
N TYR A 241 -23.05 8.61 -8.48
CA TYR A 241 -24.14 9.35 -7.84
C TYR A 241 -25.01 10.07 -8.89
N TRP A 242 -24.38 10.76 -9.84
CA TRP A 242 -25.09 11.47 -10.90
C TRP A 242 -25.91 10.53 -11.78
N ILE A 243 -25.36 9.39 -12.19
CA ILE A 243 -26.03 8.43 -13.07
C ILE A 243 -27.24 7.78 -12.39
N VAL A 244 -27.08 7.39 -11.11
CA VAL A 244 -28.08 6.56 -10.41
C VAL A 244 -29.10 7.41 -9.66
N ARG A 245 -28.66 8.54 -9.05
CA ARG A 245 -29.47 9.30 -8.08
C ARG A 245 -30.05 10.61 -8.61
N MET A 246 -29.53 11.12 -9.73
CA MET A 246 -30.10 12.35 -10.28
C MET A 246 -31.34 12.04 -11.11
N PRO A 247 -32.47 12.78 -10.91
CA PRO A 247 -33.64 12.60 -11.71
C PRO A 247 -33.33 12.96 -13.15
N LYS A 248 -33.45 11.99 -14.03
CA LYS A 248 -33.45 12.22 -15.48
C LYS A 248 -34.77 12.91 -15.79
N GLY A 249 -34.72 14.16 -16.24
CA GLY A 249 -35.90 14.91 -16.60
C GLY A 249 -36.83 14.05 -17.48
N LYS A 250 -38.08 13.86 -17.05
CA LYS A 250 -39.11 13.25 -17.94
C LYS A 250 -39.12 14.06 -19.23
N LYS A 251 -38.77 13.45 -20.36
CA LYS A 251 -39.18 13.99 -21.67
C LYS A 251 -40.67 14.19 -21.58
N LYS A 252 -41.14 15.44 -21.64
CA LYS A 252 -42.55 15.72 -21.91
C LYS A 252 -42.86 15.06 -23.24
N THR A 253 -43.53 13.92 -23.23
CA THR A 253 -44.30 13.43 -24.37
C THR A 253 -45.44 14.40 -24.50
N MET A 254 -45.36 15.26 -25.52
CA MET A 254 -46.55 15.95 -26.10
C MET A 254 -47.40 14.92 -26.79
#